data_159a926d1b019459bf3ffa070b1110a6
#
_entry.id   159a926d1b019459bf3ffa070b1110a6
#
_cell.length_a   1.000
_cell.length_b   1.000
_cell.length_c   1.000
_cell.angle_alpha   90.00
_cell.angle_beta   90.00
_cell.angle_gamma   90.00
#
_symmetry.space_group_name_H-M   'P 1'
#
loop_
_entity.id
_entity.type
_entity.pdbx_description
1 polymer ?
#
loop_
_entity_poly.entity_id
_entity_poly.type
_entity_poly.pdbx_seq_one_letter_code
_entity_poly.pdbx_strand_id
1 'polypeptide(L)'
;KFNNHFSKFETFANSQAWLKKAEKACFAKRKITDIEKALSDKYFNQKYIDVFNEECQKLNGNFGIDINHTGSAGKSYRQLKLKGRNPNAVLSEGEQKVIAISDFLAEMQLSEVNKGIIFDDPVTSLDEKRKSEIAERLVIESSQKQVIVFTHDLVFVSSLIGHCKCSNINNECHWIENVGG
;
A
#
# COMPACT_ATOMS: atom_id res chain seq x y z
N LYS A 1 -14.61 -7.82 -67.49
CA LYS A 1 -14.01 -8.81 -66.56
C LYS A 1 -12.71 -8.30 -65.94
N PHE A 2 -11.84 -7.61 -66.66
CA PHE A 2 -10.52 -7.15 -66.15
C PHE A 2 -10.64 -6.11 -65.02
N ASN A 3 -11.54 -5.15 -65.10
CA ASN A 3 -11.74 -4.14 -64.06
C ASN A 3 -12.20 -4.71 -62.70
N ASN A 4 -12.89 -5.82 -62.69
CA ASN A 4 -13.38 -6.44 -61.46
C ASN A 4 -12.26 -7.17 -60.70
N HIS A 5 -11.22 -7.62 -61.39
CA HIS A 5 -10.04 -8.21 -60.76
C HIS A 5 -9.09 -7.13 -60.23
N PHE A 6 -8.99 -6.00 -60.90
CA PHE A 6 -8.12 -4.91 -60.45
C PHE A 6 -8.62 -4.28 -59.14
N SER A 7 -9.93 -4.04 -59.04
CA SER A 7 -10.56 -3.56 -57.79
C SER A 7 -10.34 -4.53 -56.59
N LYS A 8 -10.37 -5.84 -56.79
CA LYS A 8 -10.07 -6.83 -55.78
C LYS A 8 -8.61 -6.82 -55.38
N PHE A 9 -7.70 -6.60 -56.29
CA PHE A 9 -6.26 -6.47 -56.01
C PHE A 9 -5.97 -5.20 -55.20
N GLU A 10 -6.61 -4.10 -55.52
CA GLU A 10 -6.45 -2.83 -54.81
C GLU A 10 -6.97 -2.94 -53.36
N THR A 11 -8.16 -3.53 -53.18
CA THR A 11 -8.70 -3.81 -51.83
C THR A 11 -7.80 -4.73 -51.02
N PHE A 12 -7.22 -5.75 -51.63
CA PHE A 12 -6.28 -6.66 -50.97
C PHE A 12 -4.96 -5.95 -50.55
N ALA A 13 -4.39 -5.13 -51.47
CA ALA A 13 -3.18 -4.35 -51.20
C ALA A 13 -3.38 -3.35 -50.05
N ASN A 14 -4.53 -2.64 -50.06
CA ASN A 14 -4.91 -1.71 -49.01
C ASN A 14 -5.12 -2.41 -47.65
N SER A 15 -5.73 -3.60 -47.66
CA SER A 15 -5.90 -4.41 -46.43
C SER A 15 -4.54 -4.87 -45.85
N GLN A 16 -3.60 -5.28 -46.70
CA GLN A 16 -2.25 -5.67 -46.29
C GLN A 16 -1.46 -4.47 -45.73
N ALA A 17 -1.59 -3.29 -46.37
CA ALA A 17 -0.93 -2.08 -45.88
C ALA A 17 -1.50 -1.63 -44.53
N TRP A 18 -2.83 -1.78 -44.35
CA TRP A 18 -3.49 -1.50 -43.05
C TRP A 18 -3.04 -2.47 -41.96
N LEU A 19 -2.99 -3.78 -42.25
CA LEU A 19 -2.51 -4.80 -41.31
C LEU A 19 -1.08 -4.51 -40.82
N LYS A 20 -0.16 -4.15 -41.72
CA LYS A 20 1.21 -3.75 -41.36
C LYS A 20 1.26 -2.50 -40.47
N LYS A 21 0.37 -1.52 -40.67
CA LYS A 21 0.24 -0.35 -39.81
C LYS A 21 -0.33 -0.72 -38.45
N ALA A 22 -1.34 -1.61 -38.39
CA ALA A 22 -1.94 -2.10 -37.16
C ALA A 22 -0.95 -2.91 -36.32
N GLU A 23 -0.12 -3.77 -36.94
CA GLU A 23 0.94 -4.49 -36.26
C GLU A 23 1.98 -3.55 -35.64
N LYS A 24 2.41 -2.52 -36.37
CA LYS A 24 3.34 -1.49 -35.84
C LYS A 24 2.74 -0.71 -34.68
N ALA A 25 1.47 -0.35 -34.76
CA ALA A 25 0.75 0.34 -33.69
C ALA A 25 0.58 -0.55 -32.44
N CYS A 26 0.30 -1.83 -32.62
CA CYS A 26 0.21 -2.80 -31.53
C CYS A 26 1.57 -2.99 -30.85
N PHE A 27 2.66 -3.04 -31.61
CA PHE A 27 4.02 -3.14 -31.07
C PHE A 27 4.42 -1.88 -30.28
N ALA A 28 4.09 -0.68 -30.79
CA ALA A 28 4.31 0.58 -30.08
C ALA A 28 3.52 0.65 -28.76
N LYS A 29 2.27 0.20 -28.76
CA LYS A 29 1.44 0.12 -27.55
C LYS A 29 2.06 -0.81 -26.49
N ARG A 30 2.52 -2.00 -26.88
CA ARG A 30 3.23 -2.91 -25.96
C ARG A 30 4.46 -2.26 -25.36
N LYS A 31 5.29 -1.63 -26.21
CA LYS A 31 6.52 -0.97 -25.77
C LYS A 31 6.26 0.17 -24.79
N ILE A 32 5.20 0.96 -24.98
CA ILE A 32 4.78 2.01 -24.04
C ILE A 32 4.34 1.37 -22.72
N THR A 33 3.50 0.33 -22.75
CA THR A 33 3.06 -0.38 -21.55
C THR A 33 4.23 -1.00 -20.78
N ASP A 34 5.21 -1.56 -21.47
CA ASP A 34 6.40 -2.15 -20.85
C ASP A 34 7.28 -1.08 -20.19
N ILE A 35 7.45 0.08 -20.84
CA ILE A 35 8.19 1.23 -20.28
C ILE A 35 7.43 1.82 -19.07
N GLU A 36 6.13 2.01 -19.18
CA GLU A 36 5.27 2.51 -18.10
C GLU A 36 5.33 1.58 -16.88
N LYS A 37 5.27 0.27 -17.12
CA LYS A 37 5.44 -0.75 -16.08
C LYS A 37 6.81 -0.69 -15.44
N ALA A 38 7.88 -0.63 -16.24
CA ALA A 38 9.26 -0.56 -15.75
C ALA A 38 9.52 0.72 -14.94
N LEU A 39 8.93 1.85 -15.34
CA LEU A 39 9.02 3.12 -14.61
C LEU A 39 8.22 3.06 -13.30
N SER A 40 7.01 2.54 -13.34
CA SER A 40 6.18 2.34 -12.15
C SER A 40 6.89 1.42 -11.15
N ASP A 41 7.40 0.28 -11.60
CA ASP A 41 8.14 -0.66 -10.75
C ASP A 41 9.41 -0.02 -10.16
N LYS A 42 10.13 0.79 -10.92
CA LYS A 42 11.38 1.40 -10.45
C LYS A 42 11.19 2.55 -9.48
N TYR A 43 10.24 3.44 -9.75
CA TYR A 43 10.09 4.69 -8.97
C TYR A 43 9.05 4.59 -7.85
N PHE A 44 7.90 4.01 -8.13
CA PHE A 44 6.83 3.93 -7.14
C PHE A 44 7.12 2.83 -6.11
N ASN A 45 7.58 1.68 -6.56
CA ASN A 45 7.87 0.56 -5.68
C ASN A 45 9.09 0.82 -4.80
N GLN A 46 10.14 1.48 -5.30
CA GLN A 46 11.30 1.80 -4.49
C GLN A 46 10.93 2.79 -3.38
N LYS A 47 10.22 3.86 -3.71
CA LYS A 47 9.75 4.84 -2.72
C LYS A 47 8.89 4.18 -1.63
N TYR A 48 8.02 3.26 -2.03
CA TYR A 48 7.20 2.51 -1.07
C TYR A 48 8.05 1.61 -0.18
N ILE A 49 9.02 0.89 -0.74
CA ILE A 49 9.93 0.02 0.02
C ILE A 49 10.70 0.83 1.06
N ASP A 50 11.20 2.00 0.67
CA ASP A 50 11.95 2.87 1.56
C ASP A 50 11.07 3.35 2.73
N VAL A 51 9.87 3.86 2.44
CA VAL A 51 8.92 4.32 3.47
C VAL A 51 8.46 3.16 4.36
N PHE A 52 8.17 1.99 3.78
CA PHE A 52 7.79 0.80 4.55
C PHE A 52 8.90 0.37 5.52
N ASN A 53 10.15 0.34 5.06
CA ASN A 53 11.27 0.00 5.90
C ASN A 53 11.49 1.03 7.03
N GLU A 54 11.30 2.31 6.75
CA GLU A 54 11.33 3.35 7.77
C GLU A 54 10.23 3.16 8.82
N GLU A 55 8.99 2.86 8.41
CA GLU A 55 7.90 2.58 9.34
C GLU A 55 8.16 1.31 10.18
N CYS A 56 8.69 0.26 9.56
CA CYS A 56 9.13 -0.94 10.30
C CYS A 56 10.19 -0.60 11.34
N GLN A 57 11.17 0.25 11.02
CA GLN A 57 12.21 0.67 11.98
C GLN A 57 11.62 1.47 13.14
N LYS A 58 10.72 2.42 12.87
CA LYS A 58 10.04 3.24 13.90
C LYS A 58 9.23 2.39 14.87
N LEU A 59 8.69 1.27 14.41
CA LEU A 59 7.89 0.34 15.21
C LEU A 59 8.68 -0.88 15.71
N ASN A 60 10.01 -0.83 15.68
CA ASN A 60 10.90 -1.94 16.07
C ASN A 60 10.54 -3.27 15.37
N GLY A 61 10.02 -3.17 14.14
CA GLY A 61 9.56 -4.30 13.31
C GLY A 61 10.49 -4.62 12.14
N ASN A 62 11.79 -4.34 12.26
CA ASN A 62 12.75 -4.62 11.21
C ASN A 62 13.07 -6.12 11.13
N PHE A 63 12.16 -6.87 10.52
CA PHE A 63 12.26 -8.34 10.39
C PHE A 63 12.97 -8.80 9.11
N GLY A 64 13.46 -7.89 8.26
CA GLY A 64 14.07 -8.23 6.98
C GLY A 64 13.00 -8.74 5.98
N ILE A 65 11.91 -8.00 5.86
CA ILE A 65 10.84 -8.30 4.92
C ILE A 65 11.25 -7.90 3.50
N ASP A 66 11.19 -8.86 2.59
CA ASP A 66 11.35 -8.64 1.17
C ASP A 66 9.98 -8.35 0.54
N ILE A 67 9.91 -7.33 -0.29
CA ILE A 67 8.69 -6.96 -1.01
C ILE A 67 8.83 -7.39 -2.46
N ASN A 68 8.02 -8.38 -2.85
CA ASN A 68 7.97 -8.85 -4.23
C ASN A 68 6.71 -8.33 -4.94
N HIS A 69 6.88 -7.88 -6.16
CA HIS A 69 5.79 -7.47 -7.02
C HIS A 69 5.47 -8.58 -8.02
N THR A 70 4.22 -9.01 -8.01
CA THR A 70 3.71 -9.97 -8.99
C THR A 70 2.59 -9.32 -9.80
N GLY A 71 2.74 -9.32 -11.13
CA GLY A 71 1.69 -8.83 -12.04
C GLY A 71 0.88 -9.98 -12.62
N SER A 72 -0.44 -9.91 -12.52
CA SER A 72 -1.34 -10.84 -13.20
C SER A 72 -2.55 -10.08 -13.74
N ALA A 73 -2.91 -10.33 -15.00
CA ALA A 73 -4.10 -9.77 -15.67
C ALA A 73 -4.23 -8.23 -15.57
N GLY A 74 -3.12 -7.49 -15.68
CA GLY A 74 -3.12 -6.02 -15.62
C GLY A 74 -3.26 -5.45 -14.21
N LYS A 75 -3.18 -6.28 -13.18
CA LYS A 75 -3.13 -5.87 -11.77
C LYS A 75 -1.75 -6.18 -11.20
N SER A 76 -1.19 -5.25 -10.43
CA SER A 76 0.04 -5.46 -9.66
C SER A 76 -0.34 -5.82 -8.23
N TYR A 77 0.25 -6.92 -7.73
CA TYR A 77 0.08 -7.36 -6.35
C TYR A 77 1.42 -7.28 -5.64
N ARG A 78 1.41 -6.69 -4.44
CA ARG A 78 2.55 -6.74 -3.53
C ARG A 78 2.45 -7.99 -2.67
N GLN A 79 3.55 -8.67 -2.51
CA GLN A 79 3.66 -9.83 -1.65
C GLN A 79 4.83 -9.64 -0.70
N LEU A 80 4.52 -9.55 0.58
CA LEU A 80 5.52 -9.52 1.63
C LEU A 80 6.08 -10.93 1.84
N LYS A 81 7.41 -11.06 1.89
CA LYS A 81 8.10 -12.32 2.17
C LYS A 81 9.20 -12.10 3.18
N LEU A 82 9.40 -13.08 4.05
CA LEU A 82 10.50 -13.15 4.99
C LEU A 82 11.42 -14.29 4.56
N LYS A 83 12.60 -13.94 4.00
CA LYS A 83 13.55 -14.95 3.46
C LYS A 83 12.86 -15.96 2.54
N GLY A 84 12.00 -15.48 1.64
CA GLY A 84 11.27 -16.30 0.67
C GLY A 84 10.04 -17.03 1.22
N ARG A 85 9.75 -16.97 2.53
CA ARG A 85 8.59 -17.59 3.17
C ARG A 85 7.48 -16.56 3.41
N ASN A 86 6.26 -17.05 3.59
CA ASN A 86 5.14 -16.20 3.99
C ASN A 86 5.37 -15.71 5.45
N PRO A 87 5.26 -14.42 5.75
CA PRO A 87 5.41 -13.89 7.11
C PRO A 87 4.53 -14.59 8.14
N ASN A 88 3.30 -14.94 7.79
CA ASN A 88 2.36 -15.63 8.67
C ASN A 88 2.83 -17.03 9.14
N ALA A 89 3.79 -17.63 8.45
CA ALA A 89 4.31 -18.95 8.80
C ALA A 89 5.53 -18.87 9.75
N VAL A 90 6.08 -17.67 9.98
CA VAL A 90 7.36 -17.50 10.69
C VAL A 90 7.24 -16.52 11.85
N LEU A 91 6.39 -15.50 11.72
CA LEU A 91 6.26 -14.41 12.67
C LEU A 91 5.12 -14.67 13.66
N SER A 92 5.31 -14.22 14.90
CA SER A 92 4.24 -14.15 15.90
C SER A 92 3.11 -13.22 15.46
N GLU A 93 1.93 -13.37 16.04
CA GLU A 93 0.76 -12.52 15.73
C GLU A 93 1.07 -11.02 15.94
N GLY A 94 1.75 -10.69 17.04
CA GLY A 94 2.16 -9.31 17.31
C GLY A 94 3.12 -8.74 16.28
N GLU A 95 4.09 -9.54 15.80
CA GLU A 95 5.02 -9.12 14.74
C GLU A 95 4.30 -8.92 13.40
N GLN A 96 3.37 -9.81 13.06
CA GLN A 96 2.54 -9.66 11.86
C GLN A 96 1.71 -8.38 11.92
N LYS A 97 1.19 -8.03 13.09
CA LYS A 97 0.41 -6.81 13.30
C LYS A 97 1.26 -5.55 13.12
N VAL A 98 2.47 -5.54 13.66
CA VAL A 98 3.42 -4.43 13.46
C VAL A 98 3.72 -4.24 11.98
N ILE A 99 3.96 -5.31 11.23
CA ILE A 99 4.20 -5.24 9.79
C ILE A 99 2.95 -4.71 9.05
N ALA A 100 1.76 -5.16 9.41
CA ALA A 100 0.52 -4.70 8.79
C ALA A 100 0.27 -3.20 9.05
N ILE A 101 0.57 -2.71 10.26
CA ILE A 101 0.49 -1.28 10.59
C ILE A 101 1.55 -0.49 9.81
N SER A 102 2.78 -1.00 9.71
CA SER A 102 3.85 -0.36 8.93
C SER A 102 3.50 -0.26 7.44
N ASP A 103 2.94 -1.34 6.87
CA ASP A 103 2.46 -1.39 5.48
C ASP A 103 1.37 -0.34 5.23
N PHE A 104 0.38 -0.30 6.11
CA PHE A 104 -0.72 0.66 6.04
C PHE A 104 -0.24 2.11 6.17
N LEU A 105 0.64 2.41 7.14
CA LEU A 105 1.19 3.75 7.31
C LEU A 105 2.04 4.19 6.12
N ALA A 106 2.81 3.27 5.53
CA ALA A 106 3.58 3.55 4.32
C ALA A 106 2.68 3.90 3.13
N GLU A 107 1.58 3.17 2.94
CA GLU A 107 0.58 3.53 1.91
C GLU A 107 -0.06 4.90 2.16
N MET A 108 -0.40 5.18 3.42
CA MET A 108 -1.04 6.45 3.79
C MET A 108 -0.11 7.65 3.61
N GLN A 109 1.19 7.49 3.82
CA GLN A 109 2.17 8.56 3.57
C GLN A 109 2.36 8.85 2.09
N LEU A 110 2.24 7.85 1.24
CA LEU A 110 2.35 8.01 -0.21
C LEU A 110 1.08 8.56 -0.86
N SER A 111 -0.03 8.57 -0.13
CA SER A 111 -1.31 9.08 -0.62
C SER A 111 -1.43 10.58 -0.35
N GLU A 112 -1.29 11.40 -1.39
CA GLU A 112 -1.46 12.86 -1.29
C GLU A 112 -2.91 13.29 -1.02
N VAL A 113 -3.87 12.43 -1.31
CA VAL A 113 -5.31 12.72 -1.20
C VAL A 113 -5.84 12.43 0.20
N ASN A 114 -5.18 11.56 0.95
CA ASN A 114 -5.67 11.09 2.24
C ASN A 114 -5.44 12.13 3.35
N LYS A 115 -6.54 12.59 3.96
CA LYS A 115 -6.56 13.58 5.03
C LYS A 115 -6.82 12.99 6.42
N GLY A 116 -7.17 11.72 6.51
CA GLY A 116 -7.48 11.06 7.78
C GLY A 116 -7.29 9.56 7.76
N ILE A 117 -7.06 8.99 8.93
CA ILE A 117 -6.79 7.57 9.14
C ILE A 117 -7.67 7.08 10.29
N ILE A 118 -8.26 5.91 10.12
CA ILE A 118 -9.08 5.26 11.14
C ILE A 118 -8.45 3.91 11.48
N PHE A 119 -8.25 3.66 12.76
CA PHE A 119 -7.81 2.38 13.30
C PHE A 119 -8.91 1.76 14.15
N ASP A 120 -9.14 0.46 13.97
CA ASP A 120 -10.04 -0.35 14.77
C ASP A 120 -9.21 -1.42 15.49
N ASP A 121 -9.11 -1.26 16.81
CA ASP A 121 -8.34 -2.13 17.71
C ASP A 121 -6.91 -2.50 17.21
N PRO A 122 -6.06 -1.51 16.95
CA PRO A 122 -4.78 -1.75 16.30
C PRO A 122 -3.78 -2.52 17.16
N VAL A 123 -4.01 -2.65 18.47
CA VAL A 123 -3.01 -3.17 19.43
C VAL A 123 -3.38 -4.47 20.10
N THR A 124 -4.44 -5.15 19.65
CA THR A 124 -4.82 -6.47 20.17
C THR A 124 -3.64 -7.44 20.09
N SER A 125 -3.40 -8.23 21.15
CA SER A 125 -2.30 -9.23 21.24
C SER A 125 -0.88 -8.64 21.26
N LEU A 126 -0.73 -7.33 21.53
CA LEU A 126 0.59 -6.70 21.70
C LEU A 126 0.96 -6.51 23.17
N ASP A 127 2.24 -6.57 23.46
CA ASP A 127 2.80 -6.19 24.75
C ASP A 127 2.74 -4.66 24.97
N GLU A 128 2.88 -4.22 26.23
CA GLU A 128 2.74 -2.81 26.61
C GLU A 128 3.78 -1.91 25.92
N LYS A 129 5.01 -2.41 25.72
CA LYS A 129 6.06 -1.65 25.04
C LYS A 129 5.66 -1.35 23.60
N ARG A 130 5.21 -2.37 22.85
CA ARG A 130 4.75 -2.22 21.47
C ARG A 130 3.49 -1.33 21.37
N LYS A 131 2.57 -1.43 22.33
CA LYS A 131 1.43 -0.52 22.41
C LYS A 131 1.88 0.93 22.53
N SER A 132 2.86 1.22 23.38
CA SER A 132 3.40 2.57 23.54
C SER A 132 4.10 3.07 22.28
N GLU A 133 4.89 2.23 21.62
CA GLU A 133 5.56 2.58 20.35
C GLU A 133 4.56 2.91 19.23
N ILE A 134 3.50 2.13 19.12
CA ILE A 134 2.41 2.41 18.17
C ILE A 134 1.68 3.69 18.55
N ALA A 135 1.37 3.91 19.84
CA ALA A 135 0.72 5.13 20.31
C ALA A 135 1.55 6.37 19.95
N GLU A 136 2.85 6.36 20.23
CA GLU A 136 3.76 7.44 19.86
C GLU A 136 3.73 7.70 18.35
N ARG A 137 3.82 6.64 17.55
CA ARG A 137 3.83 6.76 16.09
C ARG A 137 2.52 7.35 15.56
N LEU A 138 1.36 6.95 16.10
CA LEU A 138 0.07 7.49 15.69
C LEU A 138 -0.10 8.96 16.11
N VAL A 139 0.43 9.35 17.25
CA VAL A 139 0.46 10.75 17.69
C VAL A 139 1.32 11.60 16.76
N ILE A 140 2.48 11.11 16.33
CA ILE A 140 3.30 11.79 15.32
C ILE A 140 2.51 11.97 14.00
N GLU A 141 1.81 10.93 13.54
CA GLU A 141 0.99 11.00 12.31
C GLU A 141 -0.15 12.03 12.45
N SER A 142 -0.72 12.16 13.65
CA SER A 142 -1.83 13.10 13.90
C SER A 142 -1.43 14.57 13.77
N SER A 143 -0.14 14.88 13.73
CA SER A 143 0.33 16.23 13.42
C SER A 143 0.10 16.66 11.95
N GLN A 144 -0.09 15.69 11.07
CA GLN A 144 -0.27 15.92 9.63
C GLN A 144 -1.67 15.56 9.13
N LYS A 145 -2.34 14.59 9.78
CA LYS A 145 -3.62 14.03 9.36
C LYS A 145 -4.52 13.80 10.57
N GLN A 146 -5.82 13.81 10.36
CA GLN A 146 -6.74 13.36 11.40
C GLN A 146 -6.56 11.88 11.67
N VAL A 147 -6.30 11.49 12.90
CA VAL A 147 -6.21 10.09 13.34
C VAL A 147 -7.36 9.79 14.28
N ILE A 148 -8.15 8.77 13.96
CA ILE A 148 -9.26 8.27 14.77
C ILE A 148 -8.92 6.84 15.19
N VAL A 149 -9.00 6.55 16.47
CA VAL A 149 -8.73 5.22 17.00
C VAL A 149 -9.93 4.72 17.78
N PHE A 150 -10.49 3.60 17.37
CA PHE A 150 -11.45 2.84 18.17
C PHE A 150 -10.66 1.74 18.89
N THR A 151 -10.83 1.65 20.20
CA THR A 151 -10.20 0.59 21.00
C THR A 151 -10.91 0.36 22.33
N HIS A 152 -10.84 -0.84 22.84
CA HIS A 152 -11.26 -1.20 24.19
C HIS A 152 -10.07 -1.30 25.18
N ASP A 153 -8.85 -1.08 24.71
CA ASP A 153 -7.62 -1.20 25.51
C ASP A 153 -7.30 0.12 26.24
N LEU A 154 -7.60 0.17 27.52
CA LEU A 154 -7.37 1.37 28.35
C LEU A 154 -5.89 1.72 28.52
N VAL A 155 -5.00 0.74 28.50
CA VAL A 155 -3.53 0.96 28.56
C VAL A 155 -3.08 1.71 27.31
N PHE A 156 -3.58 1.30 26.16
CA PHE A 156 -3.30 1.98 24.90
C PHE A 156 -3.89 3.39 24.86
N VAL A 157 -5.14 3.59 25.32
CA VAL A 157 -5.74 4.94 25.44
C VAL A 157 -4.91 5.84 26.33
N SER A 158 -4.47 5.33 27.49
CA SER A 158 -3.60 6.09 28.42
C SER A 158 -2.27 6.48 27.77
N SER A 159 -1.68 5.58 26.98
CA SER A 159 -0.45 5.83 26.25
C SER A 159 -0.64 6.90 25.17
N LEU A 160 -1.72 6.83 24.39
CA LEU A 160 -2.06 7.85 23.38
C LEU A 160 -2.20 9.23 24.02
N ILE A 161 -2.98 9.35 25.10
CA ILE A 161 -3.19 10.62 25.82
C ILE A 161 -1.85 11.13 26.37
N GLY A 162 -1.02 10.24 26.91
CA GLY A 162 0.33 10.58 27.43
C GLY A 162 1.20 11.18 26.34
N HIS A 163 1.31 10.53 25.20
CA HIS A 163 2.11 11.01 24.06
C HIS A 163 1.54 12.30 23.46
N CYS A 164 0.21 12.46 23.38
CA CYS A 164 -0.42 13.71 22.96
C CYS A 164 -0.02 14.88 23.87
N LYS A 165 -0.04 14.68 25.18
CA LYS A 165 0.38 15.72 26.15
C LYS A 165 1.86 16.08 25.99
N CYS A 166 2.74 15.09 25.86
CA CYS A 166 4.17 15.33 25.66
C CYS A 166 4.47 16.08 24.37
N SER A 167 3.71 15.83 23.31
CA SER A 167 3.87 16.47 22.00
C SER A 167 3.04 17.74 21.81
N ASN A 168 2.26 18.15 22.82
CA ASN A 168 1.35 19.29 22.76
C ASN A 168 0.34 19.20 21.61
N ILE A 169 -0.20 18.01 21.39
CA ILE A 169 -1.20 17.71 20.35
C ILE A 169 -2.57 17.62 21.02
N ASN A 170 -3.55 18.34 20.47
CA ASN A 170 -4.93 18.29 20.93
C ASN A 170 -5.54 16.91 20.65
N ASN A 171 -6.22 16.37 21.65
CA ASN A 171 -6.95 15.11 21.53
C ASN A 171 -8.29 15.17 22.23
N GLU A 172 -9.24 14.39 21.73
CA GLU A 172 -10.54 14.18 22.36
C GLU A 172 -10.73 12.68 22.56
N CYS A 173 -11.29 12.31 23.71
CA CYS A 173 -11.58 10.91 24.05
C CYS A 173 -13.07 10.79 24.36
N HIS A 174 -13.76 9.91 23.62
CA HIS A 174 -15.17 9.63 23.79
C HIS A 174 -15.36 8.21 24.30
N TRP A 175 -16.19 8.06 25.33
CA TRP A 175 -16.60 6.77 25.83
C TRP A 175 -17.88 6.33 25.14
N ILE A 176 -17.89 5.15 24.55
CA ILE A 176 -19.05 4.59 23.85
C ILE A 176 -19.61 3.44 24.71
N GLU A 177 -20.81 3.60 25.22
CA GLU A 177 -21.52 2.58 25.99
C GLU A 177 -22.66 1.98 25.18
N ASN A 178 -22.90 0.69 25.35
CA ASN A 178 -24.10 0.06 24.81
C ASN A 178 -25.29 0.35 25.72
N VAL A 179 -26.18 1.23 25.31
CA VAL A 179 -27.38 1.66 26.07
C VAL A 179 -28.58 0.77 25.73
N GLY A 180 -28.40 -0.51 25.60
CA GLY A 180 -29.47 -1.44 25.28
C GLY A 180 -29.16 -2.83 25.75
N GLY A 181 -29.51 -3.15 26.96
CA GLY A 181 -29.56 -4.49 27.47
C GLY A 181 -30.81 -5.24 27.04
#